data_1b4216b10f7e6c69645d304a04b336e2
#
_entry.id   1b4216b10f7e6c69645d304a04b336e2
#
_cell.length_a   1.000
_cell.length_b   1.000
_cell.length_c   1.000
_cell.angle_alpha   90.00
_cell.angle_beta   90.00
_cell.angle_gamma   90.00
#
_symmetry.space_group_name_H-M   'P 1'
#
loop_
_entity.id
_entity.type
_entity.pdbx_description
1 polymer ?
#
loop_
_entity_poly.entity_id
_entity_poly.type
_entity_poly.pdbx_seq_one_letter_code
_entity_poly.pdbx_strand_id
1 'polypeptide(L)'
;LSFDGLAQDVLRKKGSFKKTVSTVEELLNSPNIALEVNSVFSPMTVDYISESIKFIMNLGVTNIHFSLSAIKPWDRVSLLKLENEMIKLRKILLAHYIKEGNIPVVNFRKESPKGIFYCAAGKDRLAVTPDEEIWGCYLFPDYFKRKENTLEYQKFYFGTLDDFIENYKNIYPRISSNYAWLSMDNFSTSRLECFLCLELERCAVCPINASFSGNPLGKTPSYFCEIQKIKIKEKEKFCRAIQKK
;
A
#
# COMPACT_ATOMS: atom_id res chain seq x y z
N LEU A 1 3.70 4.31 -12.58
CA LEU A 1 2.40 4.69 -13.15
C LEU A 1 1.26 4.21 -12.24
N SER A 2 0.25 5.05 -12.02
CA SER A 2 -0.96 4.67 -11.29
C SER A 2 -2.03 4.21 -12.28
N PHE A 3 -2.42 2.91 -12.18
CA PHE A 3 -3.41 2.31 -13.07
C PHE A 3 -4.19 1.21 -12.36
N ASP A 4 -5.50 1.39 -12.23
CA ASP A 4 -6.38 0.50 -11.47
C ASP A 4 -7.06 -0.56 -12.36
N GLY A 5 -6.53 -0.79 -13.56
CA GLY A 5 -7.06 -1.76 -14.51
C GLY A 5 -8.53 -1.46 -14.87
N LEU A 6 -9.37 -2.49 -14.84
CA LEU A 6 -10.80 -2.37 -15.18
C LEU A 6 -11.60 -1.50 -14.18
N ALA A 7 -11.05 -1.23 -12.99
CA ALA A 7 -11.64 -0.32 -12.02
C ALA A 7 -11.28 1.16 -12.26
N GLN A 8 -10.43 1.47 -13.23
CA GLN A 8 -9.89 2.81 -13.47
C GLN A 8 -10.98 3.90 -13.59
N ASP A 9 -11.96 3.69 -14.43
CA ASP A 9 -13.02 4.69 -14.66
C ASP A 9 -14.04 4.77 -13.52
N VAL A 10 -14.08 3.78 -12.62
CA VAL A 10 -14.89 3.78 -11.40
C VAL A 10 -14.24 4.60 -10.29
N LEU A 11 -12.92 4.51 -10.17
CA LEU A 11 -12.15 5.16 -9.10
C LEU A 11 -11.67 6.55 -9.49
N ARG A 12 -11.50 6.80 -10.78
CA ARG A 12 -10.91 8.02 -11.32
C ARG A 12 -11.88 8.68 -12.31
N LYS A 13 -11.37 9.62 -13.08
CA LYS A 13 -12.16 10.31 -14.09
C LYS A 13 -12.58 9.35 -15.21
N LYS A 14 -13.87 9.36 -15.57
CA LYS A 14 -14.43 8.60 -16.69
C LYS A 14 -13.61 8.86 -17.98
N GLY A 15 -13.29 7.81 -18.71
CA GLY A 15 -12.47 7.85 -19.93
C GLY A 15 -10.96 7.83 -19.69
N SER A 16 -10.51 7.83 -18.43
CA SER A 16 -9.09 7.71 -18.08
C SER A 16 -8.52 6.32 -18.39
N PHE A 17 -9.35 5.28 -18.45
CA PHE A 17 -8.93 3.92 -18.76
C PHE A 17 -8.20 3.84 -20.09
N LYS A 18 -8.84 4.28 -21.18
CA LYS A 18 -8.23 4.23 -22.53
C LYS A 18 -6.91 5.00 -22.61
N LYS A 19 -6.87 6.21 -22.03
CA LYS A 19 -5.66 7.03 -22.00
C LYS A 19 -4.53 6.34 -21.24
N THR A 20 -4.84 5.72 -20.09
CA THR A 20 -3.82 5.03 -19.29
C THR A 20 -3.32 3.77 -19.98
N VAL A 21 -4.17 3.00 -20.65
CA VAL A 21 -3.74 1.85 -21.46
C VAL A 21 -2.75 2.29 -22.54
N SER A 22 -3.08 3.33 -23.32
CA SER A 22 -2.16 3.86 -24.34
C SER A 22 -0.82 4.30 -23.73
N THR A 23 -0.85 4.95 -22.56
CA THR A 23 0.38 5.33 -21.86
C THR A 23 1.20 4.10 -21.41
N VAL A 24 0.54 3.03 -20.93
CA VAL A 24 1.23 1.78 -20.56
C VAL A 24 1.92 1.17 -21.78
N GLU A 25 1.22 1.09 -22.93
CA GLU A 25 1.76 0.55 -24.17
C GLU A 25 2.97 1.36 -24.66
N GLU A 26 2.89 2.68 -24.62
CA GLU A 26 3.99 3.58 -24.99
C GLU A 26 5.21 3.40 -24.07
N LEU A 27 4.99 3.32 -22.74
CA LEU A 27 6.06 3.12 -21.78
C LEU A 27 6.72 1.74 -21.90
N LEU A 28 5.96 0.68 -22.20
CA LEU A 28 6.49 -0.67 -22.41
C LEU A 28 7.38 -0.74 -23.68
N ASN A 29 7.09 0.08 -24.68
CA ASN A 29 7.89 0.17 -25.90
C ASN A 29 9.12 1.09 -25.76
N SER A 30 9.29 1.75 -24.63
CA SER A 30 10.40 2.69 -24.38
C SER A 30 11.59 1.94 -23.76
N PRO A 31 12.75 1.83 -24.46
CA PRO A 31 13.83 0.91 -24.09
C PRO A 31 14.53 1.25 -22.76
N ASN A 32 14.42 2.48 -22.29
CA ASN A 32 15.12 2.97 -21.08
C ASN A 32 14.20 3.17 -19.88
N ILE A 33 12.95 2.66 -19.94
CA ILE A 33 11.98 2.83 -18.87
C ILE A 33 11.66 1.50 -18.21
N ALA A 34 11.93 1.40 -16.91
CA ALA A 34 11.44 0.31 -16.08
C ALA A 34 10.03 0.68 -15.57
N LEU A 35 9.00 0.12 -16.20
CA LEU A 35 7.62 0.40 -15.83
C LEU A 35 7.20 -0.37 -14.59
N GLU A 36 6.76 0.36 -13.56
CA GLU A 36 6.04 -0.16 -12.40
C GLU A 36 4.61 0.40 -12.42
N VAL A 37 3.63 -0.49 -12.27
CA VAL A 37 2.22 -0.12 -12.15
C VAL A 37 1.75 -0.30 -10.72
N ASN A 38 1.12 0.73 -10.17
CA ASN A 38 0.52 0.71 -8.85
C ASN A 38 -1.00 0.85 -8.97
N SER A 39 -1.74 -0.16 -8.50
CA SER A 39 -3.19 -0.23 -8.50
C SER A 39 -3.74 -0.06 -7.08
N VAL A 40 -4.84 0.68 -6.93
CA VAL A 40 -5.51 0.85 -5.63
C VAL A 40 -6.94 0.35 -5.73
N PHE A 41 -7.33 -0.54 -4.82
CA PHE A 41 -8.71 -1.04 -4.75
C PHE A 41 -9.35 -0.67 -3.41
N SER A 42 -10.64 -0.42 -3.45
CA SER A 42 -11.47 -0.04 -2.30
C SER A 42 -12.60 -1.07 -2.12
N PRO A 43 -13.40 -1.01 -1.03
CA PRO A 43 -14.59 -1.85 -0.90
C PRO A 43 -15.53 -1.79 -2.11
N MET A 44 -15.59 -0.63 -2.80
CA MET A 44 -16.44 -0.43 -3.99
C MET A 44 -15.90 -1.12 -5.24
N THR A 45 -14.60 -1.41 -5.29
CA THR A 45 -13.93 -1.95 -6.48
C THR A 45 -13.24 -3.28 -6.21
N VAL A 46 -13.54 -3.89 -5.07
CA VAL A 46 -12.94 -5.17 -4.67
C VAL A 46 -13.19 -6.27 -5.71
N ASP A 47 -14.37 -6.32 -6.32
CA ASP A 47 -14.74 -7.30 -7.32
C ASP A 47 -13.92 -7.22 -8.63
N TYR A 48 -13.14 -6.16 -8.81
CA TYR A 48 -12.30 -5.96 -10.01
C TYR A 48 -10.85 -6.41 -9.82
N ILE A 49 -10.41 -6.82 -8.62
CA ILE A 49 -8.99 -7.04 -8.30
C ILE A 49 -8.35 -8.05 -9.25
N SER A 50 -8.88 -9.27 -9.30
CA SER A 50 -8.27 -10.36 -10.06
C SER A 50 -8.24 -10.11 -11.55
N GLU A 51 -9.34 -9.63 -12.13
CA GLU A 51 -9.41 -9.36 -13.57
C GLU A 51 -8.63 -8.10 -13.96
N SER A 52 -8.58 -7.06 -13.10
CA SER A 52 -7.72 -5.88 -13.35
C SER A 52 -6.25 -6.25 -13.39
N ILE A 53 -5.78 -7.01 -12.41
CA ILE A 53 -4.38 -7.46 -12.37
C ILE A 53 -4.06 -8.34 -13.57
N LYS A 54 -4.94 -9.29 -13.91
CA LYS A 54 -4.80 -10.13 -15.10
C LYS A 54 -4.72 -9.28 -16.39
N PHE A 55 -5.57 -8.29 -16.51
CA PHE A 55 -5.56 -7.35 -17.65
C PHE A 55 -4.21 -6.63 -17.76
N ILE A 56 -3.70 -6.07 -16.65
CA ILE A 56 -2.41 -5.37 -16.62
C ILE A 56 -1.25 -6.33 -16.96
N MET A 57 -1.30 -7.57 -16.47
CA MET A 57 -0.33 -8.61 -16.87
C MET A 57 -0.38 -8.91 -18.37
N ASN A 58 -1.57 -8.98 -18.95
CA ASN A 58 -1.74 -9.24 -20.39
C ASN A 58 -1.25 -8.09 -21.28
N LEU A 59 -1.14 -6.86 -20.76
CA LEU A 59 -0.46 -5.77 -21.45
C LEU A 59 1.07 -5.93 -21.47
N GLY A 60 1.63 -6.89 -20.71
CA GLY A 60 3.07 -7.13 -20.63
C GLY A 60 3.77 -6.50 -19.43
N VAL A 61 3.02 -5.91 -18.48
CA VAL A 61 3.62 -5.32 -17.28
C VAL A 61 4.10 -6.42 -16.33
N THR A 62 5.37 -6.37 -15.96
CA THR A 62 6.03 -7.37 -15.10
C THR A 62 6.26 -6.89 -13.67
N ASN A 63 5.98 -5.64 -13.37
CA ASN A 63 6.10 -5.04 -12.04
C ASN A 63 4.79 -4.39 -11.63
N ILE A 64 3.93 -5.16 -10.95
CA ILE A 64 2.60 -4.71 -10.52
C ILE A 64 2.53 -4.73 -9.00
N HIS A 65 2.31 -3.56 -8.41
CA HIS A 65 1.92 -3.42 -7.02
C HIS A 65 0.42 -3.19 -6.91
N PHE A 66 -0.23 -3.73 -5.91
CA PHE A 66 -1.57 -3.31 -5.56
C PHE A 66 -1.70 -2.99 -4.08
N SER A 67 -2.51 -2.01 -3.78
CA SER A 67 -2.83 -1.55 -2.44
C SER A 67 -4.34 -1.61 -2.22
N LEU A 68 -4.73 -1.88 -0.98
CA LEU A 68 -6.12 -1.81 -0.56
C LEU A 68 -6.33 -0.48 0.16
N SER A 69 -7.29 0.29 -0.32
CA SER A 69 -7.55 1.63 0.23
C SER A 69 -7.90 1.55 1.70
N ALA A 70 -7.21 2.37 2.45
CA ALA A 70 -7.35 2.50 3.87
C ALA A 70 -8.37 3.59 4.27
N ILE A 71 -8.78 4.44 3.33
CA ILE A 71 -9.61 5.62 3.58
C ILE A 71 -11.05 5.25 3.92
N LYS A 72 -11.55 4.15 3.34
CA LYS A 72 -12.90 3.65 3.61
C LYS A 72 -12.87 2.37 4.42
N PRO A 73 -13.72 2.24 5.44
CA PRO A 73 -13.81 1.01 6.22
C PRO A 73 -14.30 -0.15 5.33
N TRP A 74 -13.75 -1.34 5.61
CA TRP A 74 -14.13 -2.59 4.96
C TRP A 74 -15.12 -3.32 5.86
N ASP A 75 -16.33 -3.51 5.37
CA ASP A 75 -17.34 -4.30 6.04
C ASP A 75 -17.17 -5.80 5.79
N ARG A 76 -17.98 -6.61 6.45
CA ARG A 76 -17.92 -8.07 6.32
C ARG A 76 -18.14 -8.56 4.89
N VAL A 77 -19.01 -7.89 4.13
CA VAL A 77 -19.31 -8.27 2.75
C VAL A 77 -18.12 -8.00 1.85
N SER A 78 -17.51 -6.82 1.95
CA SER A 78 -16.31 -6.47 1.18
C SER A 78 -15.11 -7.32 1.55
N LEU A 79 -14.96 -7.73 2.82
CA LEU A 79 -13.91 -8.66 3.24
C LEU A 79 -14.10 -10.07 2.66
N LEU A 80 -15.32 -10.59 2.60
CA LEU A 80 -15.61 -11.86 1.92
C LEU A 80 -15.33 -11.80 0.41
N LYS A 81 -15.70 -10.70 -0.23
CA LYS A 81 -15.36 -10.45 -1.63
C LYS A 81 -13.84 -10.39 -1.84
N LEU A 82 -13.12 -9.69 -0.95
CA LEU A 82 -11.66 -9.64 -0.99
C LEU A 82 -11.04 -11.04 -0.89
N GLU A 83 -11.51 -11.88 0.03
CA GLU A 83 -10.99 -13.25 0.14
C GLU A 83 -11.19 -14.02 -1.17
N ASN A 84 -12.37 -13.94 -1.78
CA ASN A 84 -12.65 -14.59 -3.05
C ASN A 84 -11.76 -14.05 -4.18
N GLU A 85 -11.57 -12.76 -4.28
CA GLU A 85 -10.71 -12.15 -5.29
C GLU A 85 -9.24 -12.52 -5.10
N MET A 86 -8.74 -12.58 -3.87
CA MET A 86 -7.38 -13.02 -3.58
C MET A 86 -7.17 -14.51 -3.94
N ILE A 87 -8.19 -15.37 -3.76
CA ILE A 87 -8.16 -16.75 -4.21
C ILE A 87 -8.07 -16.85 -5.74
N LYS A 88 -8.88 -16.06 -6.47
CA LYS A 88 -8.84 -15.99 -7.93
C LYS A 88 -7.48 -15.49 -8.41
N LEU A 89 -7.00 -14.39 -7.85
CA LEU A 89 -5.69 -13.80 -8.18
C LEU A 89 -4.56 -14.81 -7.98
N ARG A 90 -4.55 -15.53 -6.85
CA ARG A 90 -3.57 -16.59 -6.61
C ARG A 90 -3.59 -17.67 -7.71
N LYS A 91 -4.77 -18.11 -8.14
CA LYS A 91 -4.91 -19.11 -9.23
C LYS A 91 -4.36 -18.56 -10.55
N ILE A 92 -4.67 -17.31 -10.90
CA ILE A 92 -4.16 -16.63 -12.09
C ILE A 92 -2.63 -16.57 -12.05
N LEU A 93 -2.07 -16.12 -10.93
CA LEU A 93 -0.62 -16.02 -10.77
C LEU A 93 0.10 -17.38 -10.80
N LEU A 94 -0.52 -18.42 -10.25
CA LEU A 94 0.05 -19.76 -10.30
C LEU A 94 0.07 -20.29 -11.74
N ALA A 95 -1.01 -20.11 -12.50
CA ALA A 95 -1.06 -20.47 -13.91
C ALA A 95 -0.02 -19.72 -14.74
N HIS A 96 0.12 -18.42 -14.49
CA HIS A 96 1.14 -17.57 -15.12
C HIS A 96 2.56 -18.06 -14.79
N TYR A 97 2.84 -18.30 -13.50
CA TYR A 97 4.16 -18.78 -13.08
C TYR A 97 4.54 -20.13 -13.71
N ILE A 98 3.57 -21.04 -13.85
CA ILE A 98 3.79 -22.32 -14.49
C ILE A 98 4.19 -22.15 -15.97
N LYS A 99 3.61 -21.17 -16.64
CA LYS A 99 3.83 -20.89 -18.06
C LYS A 99 5.08 -20.06 -18.33
N GLU A 100 5.28 -19.00 -17.56
CA GLU A 100 6.27 -17.95 -17.85
C GLU A 100 7.47 -17.93 -16.88
N GLY A 101 7.39 -18.66 -15.75
CA GLY A 101 8.48 -18.76 -14.77
C GLY A 101 8.71 -17.51 -13.91
N ASN A 102 7.88 -16.46 -14.03
CA ASN A 102 8.05 -15.21 -13.28
C ASN A 102 6.80 -14.85 -12.46
N ILE A 103 6.95 -13.88 -11.54
CA ILE A 103 5.90 -13.39 -10.66
C ILE A 103 5.72 -11.89 -10.92
N PRO A 104 4.77 -11.47 -11.77
CA PRO A 104 4.56 -10.06 -12.11
C PRO A 104 4.10 -9.21 -10.92
N VAL A 105 3.29 -9.79 -10.04
CA VAL A 105 2.70 -9.09 -8.87
C VAL A 105 3.67 -9.12 -7.71
N VAL A 106 4.26 -7.98 -7.39
CA VAL A 106 5.28 -7.82 -6.33
C VAL A 106 4.77 -8.26 -4.96
N ASN A 107 3.50 -8.01 -4.67
CA ASN A 107 2.86 -8.45 -3.41
C ASN A 107 2.94 -9.97 -3.15
N PHE A 108 3.13 -10.79 -4.18
CA PHE A 108 3.27 -12.24 -4.09
C PHE A 108 4.71 -12.74 -4.14
N ARG A 109 5.68 -11.87 -4.43
CA ARG A 109 7.11 -12.22 -4.39
C ARG A 109 7.55 -12.50 -2.96
N LYS A 110 8.58 -13.34 -2.82
CA LYS A 110 9.24 -13.56 -1.53
C LYS A 110 9.98 -12.29 -1.14
N GLU A 111 9.68 -11.75 0.03
CA GLU A 111 10.36 -10.59 0.60
C GLU A 111 11.08 -10.99 1.87
N SER A 112 12.22 -10.35 2.13
CA SER A 112 12.86 -10.43 3.44
C SER A 112 12.00 -9.71 4.47
N PRO A 113 11.84 -10.24 5.69
CA PRO A 113 11.15 -9.54 6.76
C PRO A 113 11.79 -8.18 7.00
N LYS A 114 11.01 -7.12 6.98
CA LYS A 114 11.47 -5.75 7.26
C LYS A 114 11.37 -5.39 8.74
N GLY A 115 10.89 -6.29 9.55
CA GLY A 115 10.61 -6.08 10.97
C GLY A 115 9.12 -5.95 11.27
N ILE A 116 8.79 -6.13 12.55
CA ILE A 116 7.43 -6.02 13.05
C ILE A 116 6.95 -4.59 12.84
N PHE A 117 5.78 -4.43 12.22
CA PHE A 117 5.12 -3.14 12.02
C PHE A 117 5.95 -2.10 11.24
N TYR A 118 6.82 -2.55 10.39
CA TYR A 118 7.64 -1.67 9.60
C TYR A 118 6.79 -0.73 8.73
N CYS A 119 7.06 0.56 8.87
CA CYS A 119 6.57 1.61 7.99
C CYS A 119 7.76 2.46 7.53
N ALA A 120 7.89 2.66 6.22
CA ALA A 120 8.97 3.45 5.63
C ALA A 120 8.79 4.98 5.80
N ALA A 121 7.57 5.42 6.20
CA ALA A 121 7.24 6.83 6.36
C ALA A 121 8.22 7.55 7.29
N GLY A 122 8.76 8.68 6.84
CA GLY A 122 9.69 9.51 7.60
C GLY A 122 11.05 8.87 7.91
N LYS A 123 11.30 7.65 7.40
CA LYS A 123 12.57 6.93 7.54
C LYS A 123 13.24 6.74 6.18
N ASP A 124 12.70 5.86 5.37
CA ASP A 124 13.25 5.52 4.05
C ASP A 124 12.51 6.22 2.92
N ARG A 125 11.44 6.94 3.23
CA ARG A 125 10.60 7.67 2.28
C ARG A 125 10.21 9.01 2.85
N LEU A 126 10.26 10.01 1.98
CA LEU A 126 9.68 11.33 2.18
C LEU A 126 8.69 11.61 1.05
N ALA A 127 7.75 12.49 1.30
CA ALA A 127 6.81 13.01 0.31
C ALA A 127 6.96 14.53 0.28
N VAL A 128 7.00 15.09 -0.92
CA VAL A 128 6.98 16.53 -1.16
C VAL A 128 5.62 16.86 -1.78
N THR A 129 4.93 17.84 -1.22
CA THR A 129 3.67 18.32 -1.78
C THR A 129 3.93 19.35 -2.89
N PRO A 130 2.92 19.70 -3.73
CA PRO A 130 3.04 20.80 -4.68
C PRO A 130 3.33 22.16 -4.04
N ASP A 131 2.99 22.32 -2.76
CA ASP A 131 3.24 23.52 -1.97
C ASP A 131 4.60 23.45 -1.23
N GLU A 132 5.50 22.58 -1.70
CA GLU A 132 6.88 22.41 -1.20
C GLU A 132 6.98 21.96 0.26
N GLU A 133 5.92 21.40 0.83
CA GLU A 133 5.94 20.82 2.18
C GLU A 133 6.55 19.41 2.20
N ILE A 134 7.38 19.13 3.22
CA ILE A 134 8.01 17.81 3.40
C ILE A 134 7.28 17.01 4.48
N TRP A 135 6.91 15.79 4.12
CA TRP A 135 6.20 14.83 4.97
C TRP A 135 6.83 13.44 4.88
N GLY A 136 6.61 12.60 5.89
CA GLY A 136 7.08 11.21 5.87
C GLY A 136 6.32 10.30 4.91
N CYS A 137 5.09 10.66 4.52
CA CYS A 137 4.25 9.91 3.60
C CYS A 137 3.20 10.84 2.99
N TYR A 138 2.81 10.58 1.75
CA TYR A 138 1.82 11.36 0.99
C TYR A 138 0.41 11.37 1.61
N LEU A 139 0.10 10.50 2.55
CA LEU A 139 -1.19 10.50 3.26
C LEU A 139 -1.25 11.51 4.42
N PHE A 140 -0.11 11.97 4.92
CA PHE A 140 -0.07 12.90 6.05
C PHE A 140 -0.57 14.30 5.71
N PRO A 141 -0.23 14.91 4.56
CA PRO A 141 -0.80 16.19 4.15
C PRO A 141 -2.32 16.19 4.16
N ASP A 142 -2.95 15.16 3.57
CA ASP A 142 -4.40 15.04 3.52
C ASP A 142 -5.03 14.93 4.93
N TYR A 143 -4.40 14.18 5.83
CA TYR A 143 -4.87 14.04 7.20
C TYR A 143 -4.77 15.34 7.98
N PHE A 144 -3.70 16.11 7.75
CA PHE A 144 -3.44 17.36 8.47
C PHE A 144 -4.02 18.61 7.81
N LYS A 145 -4.60 18.54 6.63
CA LYS A 145 -5.12 19.68 5.84
C LYS A 145 -6.03 20.67 6.60
N ARG A 146 -6.57 20.27 7.77
CA ARG A 146 -7.38 21.13 8.64
C ARG A 146 -6.88 21.16 10.08
N LYS A 147 -5.64 20.78 10.29
CA LYS A 147 -5.03 20.60 11.63
C LYS A 147 -3.65 21.25 11.72
N GLU A 148 -3.35 22.20 10.85
CA GLU A 148 -2.01 22.78 10.62
C GLU A 148 -1.37 23.39 11.88
N ASN A 149 -2.17 23.85 12.84
CA ASN A 149 -1.68 24.47 14.08
C ASN A 149 -1.70 23.53 15.30
N THR A 150 -1.85 22.22 15.10
CA THR A 150 -1.86 21.29 16.21
C THR A 150 -0.45 20.82 16.58
N LEU A 151 -0.26 20.45 17.86
CA LEU A 151 0.99 19.81 18.31
C LEU A 151 1.25 18.50 17.57
N GLU A 152 0.19 17.80 17.16
CA GLU A 152 0.30 16.57 16.39
C GLU A 152 0.85 16.84 14.98
N TYR A 153 0.38 17.90 14.31
CA TYR A 153 0.93 18.35 13.03
C TYR A 153 2.44 18.59 13.13
N GLN A 154 2.87 19.39 14.11
CA GLN A 154 4.29 19.74 14.29
C GLN A 154 5.21 18.53 14.53
N LYS A 155 4.68 17.45 15.07
CA LYS A 155 5.46 16.21 15.28
C LYS A 155 5.82 15.50 13.98
N PHE A 156 5.01 15.65 12.93
CA PHE A 156 5.15 14.89 11.67
C PHE A 156 5.50 15.75 10.45
N TYR A 157 5.52 17.07 10.63
CA TYR A 157 5.87 18.03 9.59
C TYR A 157 7.38 18.30 9.60
N PHE A 158 8.06 18.05 8.48
CA PHE A 158 9.49 18.28 8.34
C PHE A 158 9.84 19.72 7.99
N GLY A 159 8.88 20.58 7.67
CA GLY A 159 9.08 21.94 7.19
C GLY A 159 8.86 22.06 5.69
N THR A 160 9.16 23.26 5.17
CA THR A 160 9.24 23.50 3.73
C THR A 160 10.48 22.84 3.13
N LEU A 161 10.55 22.73 1.81
CA LEU A 161 11.70 22.18 1.11
C LEU A 161 12.98 22.95 1.44
N ASP A 162 12.92 24.27 1.44
CA ASP A 162 14.07 25.13 1.77
C ASP A 162 14.52 24.95 3.22
N ASP A 163 13.61 25.04 4.18
CA ASP A 163 13.91 24.80 5.60
C ASP A 163 14.54 23.43 5.82
N PHE A 164 14.01 22.42 5.13
CA PHE A 164 14.50 21.05 5.25
C PHE A 164 15.91 20.89 4.69
N ILE A 165 16.21 21.50 3.53
CA ILE A 165 17.55 21.45 2.92
C ILE A 165 18.57 22.17 3.81
N GLU A 166 18.24 23.37 4.30
CA GLU A 166 19.14 24.15 5.14
C GLU A 166 19.41 23.50 6.50
N ASN A 167 18.39 22.88 7.10
CA ASN A 167 18.43 22.38 8.47
C ASN A 167 18.30 20.85 8.58
N TYR A 168 18.56 20.12 7.51
CA TYR A 168 18.38 18.66 7.42
C TYR A 168 18.91 17.91 8.64
N LYS A 169 20.14 18.21 9.07
CA LYS A 169 20.81 17.50 10.17
C LYS A 169 20.06 17.57 11.51
N ASN A 170 19.29 18.65 11.72
CA ASN A 170 18.53 18.87 12.95
C ASN A 170 17.07 18.40 12.79
N ILE A 171 16.45 18.67 11.64
CA ILE A 171 15.04 18.39 11.40
C ILE A 171 14.81 16.90 11.24
N TYR A 172 15.60 16.24 10.36
CA TYR A 172 15.36 14.86 9.98
C TYR A 172 15.39 13.87 11.17
N PRO A 173 16.43 13.84 12.04
CA PRO A 173 16.45 12.87 13.14
C PRO A 173 15.29 13.06 14.12
N ARG A 174 14.94 14.33 14.41
CA ARG A 174 13.87 14.67 15.34
C ARG A 174 12.49 14.20 14.84
N ILE A 175 12.16 14.52 13.60
CA ILE A 175 10.86 14.21 13.03
C ILE A 175 10.77 12.73 12.64
N SER A 176 11.84 12.15 12.09
CA SER A 176 11.91 10.73 11.73
C SER A 176 11.68 9.82 12.95
N SER A 177 12.17 10.20 14.13
CA SER A 177 11.91 9.46 15.37
C SER A 177 10.41 9.39 15.70
N ASN A 178 9.65 10.46 15.48
CA ASN A 178 8.20 10.46 15.71
C ASN A 178 7.46 9.48 14.80
N TYR A 179 7.88 9.37 13.53
CA TYR A 179 7.35 8.35 12.62
C TYR A 179 7.69 6.93 13.06
N ALA A 180 8.88 6.72 13.61
CA ALA A 180 9.28 5.42 14.14
C ALA A 180 8.44 5.03 15.37
N TRP A 181 8.27 5.96 16.31
CA TRP A 181 7.44 5.77 17.50
C TRP A 181 5.97 5.54 17.13
N LEU A 182 5.44 6.25 16.14
CA LEU A 182 4.06 6.07 15.69
C LEU A 182 3.77 4.62 15.29
N SER A 183 4.72 3.92 14.68
CA SER A 183 4.57 2.52 14.34
C SER A 183 4.58 1.61 15.58
N MET A 184 5.40 1.92 16.59
CA MET A 184 5.56 1.09 17.80
C MET A 184 4.49 1.36 18.85
N ASP A 185 4.20 2.62 19.13
CA ASP A 185 3.25 3.05 20.17
C ASP A 185 1.85 2.53 19.93
N ASN A 186 1.50 2.39 18.67
CA ASN A 186 0.22 1.90 18.21
C ASN A 186 -0.03 0.42 18.47
N PHE A 187 1.02 -0.33 18.65
CA PHE A 187 0.96 -1.75 18.92
C PHE A 187 0.97 -2.05 20.41
N SER A 188 1.68 -1.24 21.18
CA SER A 188 1.73 -1.39 22.63
C SER A 188 0.36 -1.18 23.30
N THR A 189 -0.51 -0.38 22.65
CA THR A 189 -1.78 0.02 23.24
C THR A 189 -3.00 -0.69 22.67
N SER A 190 -2.89 -1.33 21.49
CA SER A 190 -4.12 -1.70 20.82
C SER A 190 -4.62 -3.11 21.07
N ARG A 191 -3.80 -4.13 21.29
CA ARG A 191 -4.32 -5.50 21.55
C ARG A 191 -3.27 -6.49 22.01
N LEU A 192 -3.53 -7.16 23.12
CA LEU A 192 -2.89 -8.41 23.52
C LEU A 192 -2.89 -9.45 22.38
N GLU A 193 -3.92 -9.42 21.53
CA GLU A 193 -4.08 -10.28 20.35
C GLU A 193 -2.94 -10.18 19.33
N CYS A 194 -2.29 -9.00 19.19
CA CYS A 194 -1.17 -8.85 18.27
C CYS A 194 0.05 -9.66 18.75
N PHE A 195 0.33 -9.69 20.05
CA PHE A 195 1.47 -10.44 20.60
C PHE A 195 1.30 -11.95 20.48
N LEU A 196 0.05 -12.42 20.42
CA LEU A 196 -0.29 -13.83 20.22
C LEU A 196 -0.54 -14.17 18.74
N CYS A 197 -0.43 -13.20 17.84
CA CYS A 197 -0.72 -13.40 16.43
C CYS A 197 0.44 -14.10 15.72
N LEU A 198 0.19 -15.24 15.12
CA LEU A 198 1.17 -16.01 14.34
C LEU A 198 1.67 -15.25 13.08
N GLU A 199 0.92 -14.25 12.63
CA GLU A 199 1.24 -13.46 11.43
C GLU A 199 1.97 -12.14 11.77
N LEU A 200 2.37 -11.93 13.02
CA LEU A 200 2.92 -10.66 13.50
C LEU A 200 4.15 -10.20 12.68
N GLU A 201 5.09 -11.11 12.41
CA GLU A 201 6.32 -10.81 11.68
C GLU A 201 6.09 -10.41 10.22
N ARG A 202 4.93 -10.76 9.66
CA ARG A 202 4.54 -10.51 8.27
C ARG A 202 3.48 -9.44 8.15
N CYS A 203 2.99 -8.93 9.28
CA CYS A 203 1.93 -7.95 9.32
C CYS A 203 2.47 -6.57 8.93
N ALA A 204 2.07 -6.09 7.76
CA ALA A 204 2.35 -4.72 7.32
C ALA A 204 1.16 -3.82 7.66
N VAL A 205 1.36 -2.84 8.53
CA VAL A 205 0.33 -1.92 8.98
C VAL A 205 0.65 -0.51 8.54
N CYS A 206 -0.39 0.25 8.21
CA CYS A 206 -0.29 1.67 7.92
C CYS A 206 -0.75 2.48 9.15
N PRO A 207 0.15 3.20 9.85
CA PRO A 207 -0.19 3.92 11.07
C PRO A 207 -1.22 5.02 10.89
N ILE A 208 -1.31 5.61 9.71
CA ILE A 208 -2.27 6.68 9.41
C ILE A 208 -3.65 6.17 8.99
N ASN A 209 -3.75 4.87 8.67
CA ASN A 209 -4.97 4.29 8.14
C ASN A 209 -6.18 4.48 9.09
N ALA A 210 -5.97 4.24 10.37
CA ALA A 210 -7.03 4.33 11.37
C ALA A 210 -7.62 5.74 11.52
N SER A 211 -6.81 6.77 11.28
CA SER A 211 -7.22 8.15 11.45
C SER A 211 -8.27 8.60 10.42
N PHE A 212 -8.26 8.02 9.24
CA PHE A 212 -9.32 8.25 8.25
C PHE A 212 -10.68 7.67 8.65
N SER A 213 -10.70 6.77 9.63
CA SER A 213 -11.92 6.21 10.22
C SER A 213 -12.27 6.85 11.58
N GLY A 214 -11.67 8.01 11.90
CA GLY A 214 -11.93 8.75 13.15
C GLY A 214 -11.20 8.20 14.38
N ASN A 215 -10.31 7.23 14.22
CA ASN A 215 -9.46 6.75 15.29
C ASN A 215 -8.20 7.61 15.44
N PRO A 216 -7.55 7.64 16.61
CA PRO A 216 -6.24 8.27 16.75
C PRO A 216 -5.21 7.68 15.77
N LEU A 217 -4.22 8.49 15.39
CA LEU A 217 -3.09 8.02 14.60
C LEU A 217 -2.56 6.73 15.22
N GLY A 218 -2.38 5.75 14.36
CA GLY A 218 -1.77 4.50 14.67
C GLY A 218 -2.67 3.38 15.18
N LYS A 219 -3.84 3.64 15.71
CA LYS A 219 -4.77 2.56 16.04
C LYS A 219 -5.20 1.84 14.76
N THR A 220 -4.90 0.55 14.70
CA THR A 220 -5.28 -0.28 13.55
C THR A 220 -6.72 -0.76 13.70
N PRO A 221 -7.64 -0.47 12.77
CA PRO A 221 -9.00 -0.98 12.79
C PRO A 221 -9.01 -2.51 12.66
N SER A 222 -10.05 -3.17 13.23
CA SER A 222 -10.17 -4.64 13.18
C SER A 222 -10.21 -5.19 11.76
N TYR A 223 -10.93 -4.53 10.85
CA TYR A 223 -10.99 -4.95 9.45
C TYR A 223 -9.62 -4.99 8.77
N PHE A 224 -8.66 -4.18 9.22
CA PHE A 224 -7.32 -4.19 8.68
C PHE A 224 -6.56 -5.47 9.03
N CYS A 225 -6.77 -6.01 10.24
CA CYS A 225 -6.23 -7.31 10.62
C CYS A 225 -6.76 -8.41 9.69
N GLU A 226 -8.05 -8.41 9.39
CA GLU A 226 -8.64 -9.38 8.47
C GLU A 226 -8.07 -9.25 7.05
N ILE A 227 -7.91 -8.03 6.54
CA ILE A 227 -7.24 -7.76 5.26
C ILE A 227 -5.84 -8.38 5.24
N GLN A 228 -5.03 -8.15 6.28
CA GLN A 228 -3.66 -8.69 6.34
C GLN A 228 -3.66 -10.22 6.39
N LYS A 229 -4.52 -10.83 7.21
CA LYS A 229 -4.67 -12.30 7.27
C LYS A 229 -5.03 -12.90 5.91
N ILE A 230 -5.99 -12.31 5.19
CA ILE A 230 -6.37 -12.75 3.84
C ILE A 230 -5.18 -12.69 2.89
N LYS A 231 -4.46 -11.55 2.85
CA LYS A 231 -3.29 -11.35 1.99
C LYS A 231 -2.18 -12.36 2.30
N ILE A 232 -1.81 -12.50 3.56
CA ILE A 232 -0.75 -13.41 4.00
C ILE A 232 -1.11 -14.85 3.66
N LYS A 233 -2.33 -15.29 4.00
CA LYS A 233 -2.84 -16.63 3.71
C LYS A 233 -2.71 -17.02 2.23
N GLU A 234 -3.14 -16.14 1.33
CA GLU A 234 -3.12 -16.46 -0.09
C GLU A 234 -1.71 -16.35 -0.71
N LYS A 235 -0.87 -15.40 -0.23
CA LYS A 235 0.56 -15.34 -0.57
C LYS A 235 1.28 -16.63 -0.16
N GLU A 236 1.08 -17.12 1.06
CA GLU A 236 1.69 -18.36 1.53
C GLU A 236 1.29 -19.59 0.70
N LYS A 237 -0.01 -19.72 0.41
CA LYS A 237 -0.49 -20.82 -0.44
C LYS A 237 0.16 -20.77 -1.82
N PHE A 238 0.34 -19.59 -2.39
CA PHE A 238 1.06 -19.40 -3.64
C PHE A 238 2.52 -19.84 -3.50
N CYS A 239 3.24 -19.33 -2.50
CA CYS A 239 4.66 -19.66 -2.28
C CYS A 239 4.87 -21.16 -2.08
N ARG A 240 4.01 -21.82 -1.29
CA ARG A 240 4.08 -23.29 -1.10
C ARG A 240 3.80 -24.06 -2.39
N ALA A 241 2.92 -23.55 -3.25
CA ALA A 241 2.60 -24.22 -4.51
C ALA A 241 3.74 -24.15 -5.53
N ILE A 242 4.49 -23.03 -5.57
CA ILE A 242 5.65 -22.89 -6.48
C ILE A 242 6.90 -23.62 -5.98
N GLN A 243 7.05 -23.85 -4.66
CA GLN A 243 8.17 -24.57 -4.07
C GLN A 243 8.09 -26.10 -4.26
N LYS A 244 6.90 -26.63 -4.55
CA LYS A 244 6.67 -28.08 -4.76
C LYS A 244 6.92 -28.52 -6.20
N LYS A 245 7.32 -27.60 -7.06
CA LYS A 245 7.69 -27.84 -8.46
C LYS A 245 9.16 -27.60 -8.69
#